data_ec1f7d94dc6e4c0fcf2b4c663659a513
#
_entry.id   ec1f7d94dc6e4c0fcf2b4c663659a513
#
_cell.length_a   1.000
_cell.length_b   1.000
_cell.length_c   1.000
_cell.angle_alpha   90.00
_cell.angle_beta   90.00
_cell.angle_gamma   90.00
#
_symmetry.space_group_name_H-M   'P 1'
#
loop_
_entity.id
_entity.type
_entity.pdbx_description
1 polymer ?
#
loop_
_entity_poly.entity_id
_entity_poly.type
_entity_poly.pdbx_seq_one_letter_code
_entity_poly.pdbx_strand_id
1 'polypeptide(L)'
;QQLAANSDIIIANFRPGQGAKLGLDYPTLTRSNPGLIYAENSAFGLSGPLAGKPGMDALLQGYAAVAHTTREGPQILGDPIVDYTAAMLMAWGIASALFARERTGKGQKLDVSLLQAALVIQNNSINHIDAVDGWRHEFVDWVKDAFARGASFDEVLSHRDTLKPAIVPPYYGFFRTADGLMALGAGGRGLQIKVAELLGIEDPSHTDSSFVPDDIAAHTQAMHAAAQSELLQKTTAQWLEIFDEADLPASPVNMKDQVLDDEQAWANEYLTRLEHETVGSITVVAPPVKFSATPLAVRWAPPTLGKHTREILNDAGLSSSEIEQLIEAGAVIDGSAGRD
;
A
#
# COMPACT_ATOMS: atom_id res chain seq x y z
N GLN A 1 20.79 14.80 19.76
CA GLN A 1 21.65 13.70 20.19
C GLN A 1 21.25 13.18 21.60
N GLN A 2 20.89 14.04 22.56
CA GLN A 2 20.45 13.63 23.90
C GLN A 2 19.26 12.66 23.84
N LEU A 3 18.21 12.98 23.07
CA LEU A 3 17.08 12.07 22.86
C LEU A 3 17.53 10.72 22.28
N ALA A 4 18.44 10.75 21.30
CA ALA A 4 18.95 9.56 20.65
C ALA A 4 19.73 8.63 21.58
N ALA A 5 20.45 9.19 22.55
CA ALA A 5 21.22 8.41 23.52
C ALA A 5 20.34 7.53 24.41
N ASN A 6 19.08 7.93 24.63
CA ASN A 6 18.10 7.26 25.48
C ASN A 6 16.98 6.56 24.69
N SER A 7 17.10 6.50 23.35
CA SER A 7 16.10 5.87 22.48
C SER A 7 16.54 4.49 22.02
N ASP A 8 15.62 3.54 21.97
CA ASP A 8 15.87 2.22 21.39
C ASP A 8 15.92 2.27 19.87
N ILE A 9 15.11 3.14 19.28
CA ILE A 9 14.86 3.20 17.84
C ILE A 9 14.86 4.67 17.40
N ILE A 10 15.51 4.94 16.28
CA ILE A 10 15.40 6.21 15.54
C ILE A 10 14.87 5.91 14.15
N ILE A 11 13.81 6.62 13.77
CA ILE A 11 13.29 6.65 12.40
C ILE A 11 13.74 7.95 11.75
N ALA A 12 14.48 7.83 10.65
CA ALA A 12 15.02 8.96 9.90
C ALA A 12 14.43 8.99 8.48
N ASN A 13 13.88 10.14 8.10
CA ASN A 13 13.41 10.42 6.73
C ASN A 13 14.12 11.66 6.20
N PHE A 14 15.46 11.67 6.28
CA PHE A 14 16.30 12.73 5.75
C PHE A 14 16.66 12.49 4.29
N ARG A 15 16.90 13.56 3.56
CA ARG A 15 17.61 13.40 2.28
C ARG A 15 19.00 12.82 2.54
N PRO A 16 19.53 11.95 1.66
CA PRO A 16 20.84 11.36 1.83
C PRO A 16 21.91 12.40 2.14
N GLY A 17 22.71 12.14 3.18
CA GLY A 17 23.76 13.04 3.68
C GLY A 17 23.29 14.18 4.59
N GLN A 18 21.99 14.44 4.74
CA GLN A 18 21.49 15.49 5.64
C GLN A 18 21.65 15.07 7.11
N GLY A 19 21.37 13.82 7.46
CA GLY A 19 21.59 13.29 8.80
C GLY A 19 23.02 13.49 9.28
N ALA A 20 24.02 13.23 8.42
CA ALA A 20 25.43 13.42 8.74
C ALA A 20 25.78 14.90 8.99
N LYS A 21 25.24 15.83 8.19
CA LYS A 21 25.45 17.28 8.39
C LYS A 21 24.89 17.77 9.74
N LEU A 22 23.83 17.14 10.22
CA LEU A 22 23.19 17.46 11.50
C LEU A 22 23.77 16.68 12.68
N GLY A 23 24.73 15.76 12.45
CA GLY A 23 25.23 14.84 13.47
C GLY A 23 24.17 13.87 13.99
N LEU A 24 23.22 13.49 13.13
CA LEU A 24 22.11 12.58 13.42
C LEU A 24 22.15 11.32 12.55
N ASP A 25 23.29 11.01 11.96
CA ASP A 25 23.53 9.78 11.21
C ASP A 25 23.88 8.61 12.13
N TYR A 26 23.68 7.40 11.62
CA TYR A 26 23.94 6.18 12.38
C TYR A 26 25.34 6.08 12.97
N PRO A 27 26.44 6.33 12.22
CA PRO A 27 27.80 6.27 12.80
C PRO A 27 28.05 7.27 13.93
N THR A 28 27.38 8.41 13.91
CA THR A 28 27.52 9.43 14.97
C THR A 28 26.74 9.01 16.22
N LEU A 29 25.49 8.58 16.07
CA LEU A 29 24.60 8.27 17.19
C LEU A 29 24.97 6.96 17.90
N THR A 30 25.48 5.97 17.18
CA THR A 30 25.90 4.69 17.79
C THR A 30 27.14 4.78 18.68
N ARG A 31 27.88 5.88 18.65
CA ARG A 31 29.01 6.10 19.58
C ARG A 31 28.53 6.20 21.05
N SER A 32 27.37 6.82 21.25
CA SER A 32 26.74 6.95 22.58
C SER A 32 25.73 5.85 22.88
N ASN A 33 25.19 5.19 21.85
CA ASN A 33 24.20 4.13 22.00
C ASN A 33 24.46 2.96 21.03
N PRO A 34 25.35 2.00 21.39
CA PRO A 34 25.66 0.85 20.52
C PRO A 34 24.49 -0.11 20.29
N GLY A 35 23.45 -0.03 21.13
CA GLY A 35 22.22 -0.81 20.99
C GLY A 35 21.17 -0.17 20.07
N LEU A 36 21.43 1.00 19.51
CA LEU A 36 20.49 1.77 18.70
C LEU A 36 20.10 1.04 17.42
N ILE A 37 18.80 0.97 17.18
CA ILE A 37 18.23 0.58 15.88
C ILE A 37 17.94 1.86 15.11
N TYR A 38 18.59 2.02 13.94
CA TYR A 38 18.46 3.20 13.11
C TYR A 38 17.73 2.83 11.80
N ALA A 39 16.49 3.21 11.68
CA ALA A 39 15.65 2.95 10.49
C ALA A 39 15.65 4.19 9.58
N GLU A 40 16.24 4.08 8.40
CA GLU A 40 16.30 5.16 7.43
C GLU A 40 15.37 4.88 6.25
N ASN A 41 14.51 5.86 5.93
CA ASN A 41 13.69 5.85 4.72
C ASN A 41 14.28 6.80 3.66
N SER A 42 14.24 6.39 2.41
CA SER A 42 14.67 7.20 1.28
C SER A 42 13.71 7.04 0.10
N ALA A 43 13.74 7.95 -0.87
CA ALA A 43 12.89 7.83 -2.05
C ALA A 43 13.36 6.70 -2.99
N PHE A 44 14.65 6.72 -3.39
CA PHE A 44 15.19 5.85 -4.43
C PHE A 44 16.26 4.87 -3.94
N GLY A 45 16.48 4.79 -2.62
CA GLY A 45 17.61 4.05 -2.05
C GLY A 45 18.84 4.94 -1.85
N LEU A 46 19.85 4.37 -1.17
CA LEU A 46 21.06 5.10 -0.75
C LEU A 46 22.18 5.10 -1.81
N SER A 47 22.01 4.36 -2.89
CA SER A 47 22.98 4.21 -3.98
C SER A 47 22.32 4.37 -5.34
N GLY A 48 23.15 4.52 -6.38
CA GLY A 48 22.70 4.68 -7.75
C GLY A 48 22.47 6.15 -8.16
N PRO A 49 22.09 6.39 -9.44
CA PRO A 49 22.04 7.74 -10.02
C PRO A 49 20.97 8.65 -9.41
N LEU A 50 19.96 8.09 -8.73
CA LEU A 50 18.87 8.84 -8.12
C LEU A 50 18.96 8.92 -6.59
N ALA A 51 20.00 8.40 -5.96
CA ALA A 51 20.13 8.33 -4.50
C ALA A 51 19.94 9.69 -3.79
N GLY A 52 20.39 10.80 -4.40
CA GLY A 52 20.22 12.14 -3.85
C GLY A 52 18.91 12.85 -4.20
N LYS A 53 18.06 12.23 -5.01
CA LYS A 53 16.82 12.87 -5.48
C LYS A 53 15.71 12.80 -4.42
N PRO A 54 14.93 13.89 -4.29
CA PRO A 54 13.72 13.85 -3.49
C PRO A 54 12.67 12.96 -4.17
N GLY A 55 11.78 12.37 -3.35
CA GLY A 55 10.63 11.62 -3.85
C GLY A 55 9.49 11.70 -2.85
N MET A 56 8.30 11.45 -3.37
CA MET A 56 7.05 11.35 -2.62
C MET A 56 6.23 10.23 -3.25
N ASP A 57 5.22 9.74 -2.56
CA ASP A 57 4.37 8.64 -3.00
C ASP A 57 3.94 8.77 -4.47
N ALA A 58 3.25 9.84 -4.85
CA ALA A 58 2.75 10.06 -6.21
C ALA A 58 3.84 9.99 -7.30
N LEU A 59 5.04 10.51 -6.98
CA LEU A 59 6.17 10.46 -7.90
C LEU A 59 6.63 9.01 -8.09
N LEU A 60 6.69 8.24 -6.99
CA LEU A 60 7.10 6.83 -7.04
C LEU A 60 6.02 5.93 -7.64
N GLN A 61 4.73 6.26 -7.48
CA GLN A 61 3.65 5.58 -8.21
C GLN A 61 3.86 5.68 -9.72
N GLY A 62 4.20 6.86 -10.22
CA GLY A 62 4.52 7.05 -11.65
C GLY A 62 5.82 6.40 -12.06
N TYR A 63 6.91 6.65 -11.31
CA TYR A 63 8.25 6.16 -11.65
C TYR A 63 8.36 4.64 -11.67
N ALA A 64 7.73 3.96 -10.70
CA ALA A 64 7.74 2.51 -10.58
C ALA A 64 6.52 1.83 -11.24
N ALA A 65 5.70 2.56 -11.97
CA ALA A 65 4.50 2.07 -12.66
C ALA A 65 3.45 1.42 -11.73
N VAL A 66 3.34 1.89 -10.48
CA VAL A 66 2.27 1.52 -9.55
C VAL A 66 0.96 2.19 -9.96
N ALA A 67 1.04 3.40 -10.54
CA ALA A 67 -0.11 4.12 -11.04
C ALA A 67 -0.91 3.27 -12.03
N HIS A 68 -2.24 3.28 -11.89
CA HIS A 68 -3.12 2.55 -12.81
C HIS A 68 -3.00 3.14 -14.21
N THR A 69 -2.58 2.32 -15.18
CA THR A 69 -2.42 2.78 -16.56
C THR A 69 -3.71 2.53 -17.34
N THR A 70 -4.33 3.61 -17.82
CA THR A 70 -5.50 3.58 -18.68
C THR A 70 -5.10 3.98 -20.11
N ARG A 71 -6.03 3.84 -21.07
CA ARG A 71 -5.80 4.30 -22.45
C ARG A 71 -5.66 5.82 -22.57
N GLU A 72 -6.15 6.56 -21.58
CA GLU A 72 -6.00 8.02 -21.48
C GLU A 72 -4.67 8.43 -20.82
N GLY A 73 -4.01 7.51 -20.13
CA GLY A 73 -2.76 7.70 -19.42
C GLY A 73 -2.77 7.14 -18.00
N PRO A 74 -1.65 7.25 -17.27
CA PRO A 74 -1.55 6.77 -15.91
C PRO A 74 -2.35 7.65 -14.95
N GLN A 75 -3.06 7.01 -14.01
CA GLN A 75 -3.83 7.65 -12.96
C GLN A 75 -3.23 7.28 -11.60
N ILE A 76 -3.00 8.27 -10.76
CA ILE A 76 -2.50 8.08 -9.39
C ILE A 76 -3.59 7.38 -8.58
N LEU A 77 -3.21 6.37 -7.80
CA LEU A 77 -4.07 5.81 -6.77
C LEU A 77 -4.31 6.88 -5.69
N GLY A 78 -5.55 7.03 -5.25
CA GLY A 78 -5.94 8.10 -4.33
C GLY A 78 -5.30 8.00 -2.94
N ASP A 79 -4.86 6.79 -2.52
CA ASP A 79 -4.16 6.56 -1.26
C ASP A 79 -2.65 6.48 -1.50
N PRO A 80 -1.82 6.92 -0.53
CA PRO A 80 -0.36 6.85 -0.62
C PRO A 80 0.14 5.41 -0.37
N ILE A 81 -0.19 4.50 -1.28
CA ILE A 81 0.06 3.05 -1.13
C ILE A 81 1.55 2.71 -1.03
N VAL A 82 2.41 3.49 -1.68
CA VAL A 82 3.87 3.29 -1.63
C VAL A 82 4.41 3.69 -0.26
N ASP A 83 3.94 4.81 0.30
CA ASP A 83 4.30 5.26 1.66
C ASP A 83 3.80 4.26 2.71
N TYR A 84 2.56 3.78 2.62
CA TYR A 84 2.04 2.76 3.54
C TYR A 84 2.83 1.46 3.46
N THR A 85 3.20 1.02 2.27
CA THR A 85 4.03 -0.18 2.10
C THR A 85 5.42 0.02 2.70
N ALA A 86 6.06 1.16 2.47
CA ALA A 86 7.35 1.49 3.06
C ALA A 86 7.28 1.51 4.60
N ALA A 87 6.21 2.08 5.17
CA ALA A 87 6.00 2.10 6.62
C ALA A 87 5.84 0.68 7.20
N MET A 88 5.08 -0.20 6.53
CA MET A 88 4.94 -1.59 6.95
C MET A 88 6.27 -2.37 6.86
N LEU A 89 7.04 -2.20 5.78
CA LEU A 89 8.36 -2.81 5.63
C LEU A 89 9.34 -2.31 6.71
N MET A 90 9.28 -1.02 7.05
CA MET A 90 10.07 -0.44 8.11
C MET A 90 9.69 -1.00 9.48
N ALA A 91 8.41 -1.10 9.80
CA ALA A 91 7.93 -1.70 11.04
C ALA A 91 8.38 -3.16 11.19
N TRP A 92 8.26 -3.95 10.11
CA TRP A 92 8.78 -5.32 10.07
C TRP A 92 10.30 -5.39 10.25
N GLY A 93 11.04 -4.51 9.56
CA GLY A 93 12.50 -4.41 9.68
C GLY A 93 12.95 -4.06 11.10
N ILE A 94 12.26 -3.09 11.73
CA ILE A 94 12.52 -2.68 13.13
C ILE A 94 12.26 -3.85 14.10
N ALA A 95 11.14 -4.55 13.99
CA ALA A 95 10.82 -5.71 14.82
C ALA A 95 11.87 -6.81 14.67
N SER A 96 12.33 -7.07 13.44
CA SER A 96 13.40 -8.03 13.16
C SER A 96 14.74 -7.59 13.75
N ALA A 97 15.05 -6.31 13.70
CA ALA A 97 16.27 -5.75 14.30
C ALA A 97 16.26 -5.80 15.84
N LEU A 98 15.10 -5.54 16.46
CA LEU A 98 14.90 -5.72 17.90
C LEU A 98 15.14 -7.18 18.32
N PHE A 99 14.55 -8.13 17.61
CA PHE A 99 14.76 -9.55 17.86
C PHE A 99 16.23 -9.98 17.71
N ALA A 100 16.93 -9.43 16.72
CA ALA A 100 18.36 -9.67 16.56
C ALA A 100 19.17 -9.04 17.72
N ARG A 101 18.79 -7.83 18.17
CA ARG A 101 19.43 -7.14 19.30
C ARG A 101 19.32 -7.93 20.61
N GLU A 102 18.16 -8.51 20.89
CA GLU A 102 17.96 -9.37 22.07
C GLU A 102 18.95 -10.55 22.12
N ARG A 103 19.38 -11.06 20.98
CA ARG A 103 20.31 -12.18 20.87
C ARG A 103 21.77 -11.76 20.82
N THR A 104 22.08 -10.60 20.27
CA THR A 104 23.44 -10.15 19.98
C THR A 104 23.94 -9.05 20.92
N GLY A 105 23.03 -8.36 21.62
CA GLY A 105 23.30 -7.16 22.38
C GLY A 105 23.63 -5.93 21.53
N LYS A 106 23.52 -6.02 20.19
CA LYS A 106 23.94 -4.96 19.27
C LYS A 106 22.76 -4.43 18.46
N GLY A 107 22.69 -3.09 18.35
CA GLY A 107 21.82 -2.43 17.40
C GLY A 107 22.33 -2.56 15.98
N GLN A 108 21.54 -2.06 15.04
CA GLN A 108 21.88 -2.05 13.61
C GLN A 108 21.15 -0.95 12.85
N LYS A 109 21.68 -0.61 11.69
CA LYS A 109 20.98 0.21 10.71
C LYS A 109 20.14 -0.67 9.78
N LEU A 110 18.95 -0.20 9.43
CA LEU A 110 18.15 -0.74 8.35
C LEU A 110 17.72 0.38 7.39
N ASP A 111 17.64 0.06 6.13
CA ASP A 111 17.27 0.98 5.08
C ASP A 111 16.00 0.49 4.38
N VAL A 112 15.05 1.39 4.17
CA VAL A 112 13.86 1.19 3.36
C VAL A 112 13.81 2.28 2.30
N SER A 113 13.27 1.98 1.13
CA SER A 113 13.01 3.02 0.14
C SER A 113 11.62 2.91 -0.45
N LEU A 114 11.06 4.04 -0.84
CA LEU A 114 9.78 4.08 -1.55
C LEU A 114 9.85 3.28 -2.85
N LEU A 115 10.98 3.35 -3.57
CA LEU A 115 11.15 2.55 -4.79
C LEU A 115 11.09 1.04 -4.49
N GLN A 116 11.78 0.57 -3.45
CA GLN A 116 11.71 -0.84 -3.05
C GLN A 116 10.29 -1.24 -2.65
N ALA A 117 9.59 -0.40 -1.91
CA ALA A 117 8.20 -0.62 -1.53
C ALA A 117 7.29 -0.74 -2.76
N ALA A 118 7.45 0.16 -3.72
CA ALA A 118 6.71 0.13 -4.99
C ALA A 118 6.97 -1.15 -5.80
N LEU A 119 8.19 -1.67 -5.78
CA LEU A 119 8.52 -2.94 -6.46
C LEU A 119 7.93 -4.15 -5.72
N VAL A 120 7.93 -4.13 -4.39
CA VAL A 120 7.40 -5.24 -3.58
C VAL A 120 5.91 -5.47 -3.82
N ILE A 121 5.09 -4.42 -3.86
CA ILE A 121 3.63 -4.55 -4.12
C ILE A 121 3.32 -4.99 -5.55
N GLN A 122 4.28 -4.88 -6.47
CA GLN A 122 4.17 -5.29 -7.87
C GLN A 122 4.92 -6.59 -8.17
N ASN A 123 5.32 -7.35 -7.15
CA ASN A 123 6.18 -8.52 -7.28
C ASN A 123 5.76 -9.44 -8.45
N ASN A 124 4.47 -9.78 -8.56
CA ASN A 124 3.97 -10.66 -9.62
C ASN A 124 4.09 -10.05 -11.04
N SER A 125 4.09 -8.73 -11.16
CA SER A 125 4.16 -8.02 -12.44
C SER A 125 5.60 -7.69 -12.84
N ILE A 126 6.50 -7.51 -11.86
CA ILE A 126 7.89 -7.12 -12.07
C ILE A 126 8.79 -8.34 -12.29
N ASN A 127 8.50 -9.45 -11.62
CA ASN A 127 9.28 -10.69 -11.83
C ASN A 127 9.26 -11.10 -13.30
N HIS A 128 10.43 -11.41 -13.82
CA HIS A 128 10.69 -11.66 -15.24
C HIS A 128 11.36 -13.02 -15.43
N ILE A 129 10.88 -13.75 -16.42
CA ILE A 129 11.45 -15.03 -16.85
C ILE A 129 11.78 -14.92 -18.34
N ASP A 130 13.07 -14.86 -18.69
CA ASP A 130 13.54 -14.62 -20.06
C ASP A 130 12.90 -15.57 -21.09
N ALA A 131 12.70 -16.83 -20.71
CA ALA A 131 12.16 -17.84 -21.63
C ALA A 131 10.70 -17.58 -22.08
N VAL A 132 9.91 -16.82 -21.29
CA VAL A 132 8.49 -16.58 -21.57
C VAL A 132 8.15 -15.10 -21.71
N ASP A 133 9.00 -14.22 -21.23
CA ASP A 133 8.77 -12.78 -21.18
C ASP A 133 9.63 -11.98 -22.18
N GLY A 134 10.25 -12.64 -23.16
CA GLY A 134 11.14 -12.01 -24.16
C GLY A 134 10.47 -10.83 -24.91
N TRP A 135 9.14 -10.88 -25.09
CA TRP A 135 8.35 -9.79 -25.68
C TRP A 135 8.52 -8.45 -24.95
N ARG A 136 8.87 -8.46 -23.65
CA ARG A 136 9.07 -7.23 -22.86
C ARG A 136 10.24 -6.40 -23.35
N HIS A 137 11.31 -7.02 -23.82
CA HIS A 137 12.47 -6.30 -24.36
C HIS A 137 12.09 -5.56 -25.64
N GLU A 138 11.40 -6.23 -26.57
CA GLU A 138 10.87 -5.63 -27.79
C GLU A 138 9.93 -4.47 -27.47
N PHE A 139 8.99 -4.65 -26.52
CA PHE A 139 8.06 -3.62 -26.11
C PHE A 139 8.77 -2.41 -25.50
N VAL A 140 9.76 -2.61 -24.59
CA VAL A 140 10.48 -1.52 -23.93
C VAL A 140 11.26 -0.69 -24.96
N ASP A 141 11.88 -1.28 -25.94
CA ASP A 141 12.60 -0.56 -26.99
C ASP A 141 11.63 0.20 -27.89
N TRP A 142 10.56 -0.44 -28.31
CA TRP A 142 9.50 0.20 -29.11
C TRP A 142 8.87 1.40 -28.37
N VAL A 143 8.60 1.27 -27.06
CA VAL A 143 7.93 2.33 -26.27
C VAL A 143 8.77 3.61 -26.17
N LYS A 144 10.10 3.50 -26.12
CA LYS A 144 10.99 4.66 -26.10
C LYS A 144 10.82 5.50 -27.37
N ASP A 145 10.84 4.83 -28.53
CA ASP A 145 10.65 5.47 -29.84
C ASP A 145 9.22 5.98 -30.00
N ALA A 146 8.22 5.25 -29.51
CA ALA A 146 6.82 5.65 -29.57
C ALA A 146 6.59 6.98 -28.83
N PHE A 147 7.03 7.10 -27.59
CA PHE A 147 6.90 8.37 -26.86
C PHE A 147 7.74 9.51 -27.46
N ALA A 148 8.91 9.22 -28.01
CA ALA A 148 9.73 10.24 -28.67
C ALA A 148 9.03 10.87 -29.89
N ARG A 149 8.17 10.10 -30.59
CA ARG A 149 7.36 10.60 -31.72
C ARG A 149 5.95 11.09 -31.31
N GLY A 150 5.64 11.11 -29.99
CA GLY A 150 4.38 11.63 -29.46
C GLY A 150 3.21 10.64 -29.50
N ALA A 151 3.49 9.32 -29.47
CA ALA A 151 2.45 8.30 -29.40
C ALA A 151 1.58 8.47 -28.15
N SER A 152 0.28 8.21 -28.30
CA SER A 152 -0.67 8.22 -27.18
C SER A 152 -0.53 6.95 -26.32
N PHE A 153 -1.03 7.01 -25.09
CA PHE A 153 -1.12 5.81 -24.23
C PHE A 153 -2.00 4.73 -24.83
N ASP A 154 -3.06 5.10 -25.56
CA ASP A 154 -3.89 4.13 -26.27
C ASP A 154 -3.11 3.37 -27.35
N GLU A 155 -2.27 4.07 -28.14
CA GLU A 155 -1.39 3.46 -29.12
C GLU A 155 -0.39 2.51 -28.45
N VAL A 156 0.22 2.95 -27.34
CA VAL A 156 1.21 2.15 -26.58
C VAL A 156 0.57 0.88 -26.03
N LEU A 157 -0.60 0.97 -25.40
CA LEU A 157 -1.29 -0.20 -24.85
C LEU A 157 -1.80 -1.12 -25.97
N SER A 158 -2.29 -0.57 -27.08
CA SER A 158 -2.73 -1.36 -28.23
C SER A 158 -1.56 -2.17 -28.81
N HIS A 159 -0.36 -1.58 -28.94
CA HIS A 159 0.81 -2.32 -29.37
C HIS A 159 1.22 -3.40 -28.35
N ARG A 160 1.21 -3.08 -27.05
CA ARG A 160 1.47 -4.08 -26.00
C ARG A 160 0.52 -5.28 -26.12
N ASP A 161 -0.76 -5.02 -26.37
CA ASP A 161 -1.79 -6.06 -26.49
C ASP A 161 -1.55 -6.97 -27.73
N THR A 162 -0.87 -6.50 -28.78
CA THR A 162 -0.45 -7.36 -29.90
C THR A 162 0.68 -8.31 -29.52
N LEU A 163 1.58 -7.90 -28.64
CA LEU A 163 2.70 -8.72 -28.16
C LEU A 163 2.29 -9.68 -27.04
N LYS A 164 1.42 -9.25 -26.18
CA LYS A 164 0.89 -10.00 -25.04
C LYS A 164 -0.58 -9.64 -24.81
N PRO A 165 -1.51 -10.32 -25.48
CA PRO A 165 -2.93 -10.09 -25.29
C PRO A 165 -3.34 -10.18 -23.82
N ALA A 166 -4.16 -9.23 -23.35
CA ALA A 166 -4.71 -9.26 -22.02
C ALA A 166 -5.76 -10.39 -21.94
N ILE A 167 -5.57 -11.31 -21.01
CA ILE A 167 -6.57 -12.33 -20.70
C ILE A 167 -7.47 -11.74 -19.60
N VAL A 168 -8.72 -11.49 -19.92
CA VAL A 168 -9.73 -11.05 -18.96
C VAL A 168 -10.25 -12.28 -18.22
N PRO A 169 -10.12 -12.36 -16.90
CA PRO A 169 -10.68 -13.48 -16.15
C PRO A 169 -12.21 -13.49 -16.32
N PRO A 170 -12.82 -14.61 -16.74
CA PRO A 170 -14.25 -14.64 -17.09
C PRO A 170 -15.17 -14.38 -15.88
N TYR A 171 -14.79 -14.83 -14.69
CA TYR A 171 -15.61 -14.74 -13.48
C TYR A 171 -14.84 -14.20 -12.28
N TYR A 172 -13.84 -13.35 -12.53
CA TYR A 172 -13.03 -12.73 -11.50
C TYR A 172 -12.86 -11.23 -11.82
N GLY A 173 -13.40 -10.38 -10.97
CA GLY A 173 -13.35 -8.92 -11.17
C GLY A 173 -14.62 -8.22 -10.76
N PHE A 174 -14.83 -7.02 -11.27
CA PHE A 174 -16.01 -6.20 -10.98
C PHE A 174 -17.02 -6.28 -12.10
N PHE A 175 -18.28 -6.51 -11.75
CA PHE A 175 -19.40 -6.66 -12.68
C PHE A 175 -20.52 -5.71 -12.30
N ARG A 176 -21.19 -5.15 -13.33
CA ARG A 176 -22.38 -4.35 -13.11
C ARG A 176 -23.58 -5.26 -12.80
N THR A 177 -24.40 -4.79 -11.87
CA THR A 177 -25.72 -5.36 -11.56
C THR A 177 -26.81 -4.38 -12.00
N ALA A 178 -28.08 -4.69 -11.77
CA ALA A 178 -29.18 -3.80 -12.11
C ALA A 178 -29.13 -2.45 -11.39
N ASP A 179 -28.49 -2.38 -10.21
CA ASP A 179 -28.49 -1.21 -9.34
C ASP A 179 -27.11 -0.77 -8.85
N GLY A 180 -26.04 -1.47 -9.21
CA GLY A 180 -24.70 -1.15 -8.72
C GLY A 180 -23.59 -1.99 -9.33
N LEU A 181 -22.64 -2.36 -8.49
CA LEU A 181 -21.48 -3.19 -8.83
C LEU A 181 -21.28 -4.28 -7.78
N MET A 182 -20.90 -5.45 -8.24
CA MET A 182 -20.42 -6.53 -7.38
C MET A 182 -19.05 -7.04 -7.82
N ALA A 183 -18.29 -7.55 -6.89
CA ALA A 183 -17.04 -8.24 -7.13
C ALA A 183 -17.25 -9.75 -7.08
N LEU A 184 -16.67 -10.48 -8.05
CA LEU A 184 -16.60 -11.94 -8.06
C LEU A 184 -15.17 -12.42 -7.86
N GLY A 185 -14.98 -13.45 -7.04
CA GLY A 185 -13.69 -14.00 -6.68
C GLY A 185 -13.39 -15.41 -7.23
N ALA A 186 -13.95 -15.80 -8.38
CA ALA A 186 -13.76 -17.14 -8.95
C ALA A 186 -12.37 -17.30 -9.63
N GLY A 187 -11.29 -17.28 -8.82
CA GLY A 187 -9.91 -17.39 -9.31
C GLY A 187 -9.47 -18.79 -9.74
N GLY A 188 -10.11 -19.84 -9.26
CA GLY A 188 -9.75 -21.22 -9.57
C GLY A 188 -10.80 -21.93 -10.45
N ARG A 189 -10.36 -22.90 -11.27
CA ARG A 189 -11.24 -23.65 -12.21
C ARG A 189 -12.52 -24.17 -11.55
N GLY A 190 -12.45 -24.73 -10.35
CA GLY A 190 -13.62 -25.27 -9.66
C GLY A 190 -14.67 -24.20 -9.32
N LEU A 191 -14.23 -23.00 -8.91
CA LEU A 191 -15.12 -21.87 -8.68
C LEU A 191 -15.69 -21.32 -10.00
N GLN A 192 -14.88 -21.26 -11.04
CA GLN A 192 -15.30 -20.80 -12.37
C GLN A 192 -16.43 -21.68 -12.93
N ILE A 193 -16.31 -23.00 -12.81
CA ILE A 193 -17.37 -23.95 -13.22
C ILE A 193 -18.67 -23.66 -12.46
N LYS A 194 -18.60 -23.57 -11.14
CA LYS A 194 -19.79 -23.30 -10.30
C LYS A 194 -20.45 -21.96 -10.61
N VAL A 195 -19.64 -20.91 -10.88
CA VAL A 195 -20.18 -19.60 -11.27
C VAL A 195 -20.86 -19.68 -12.65
N ALA A 196 -20.25 -20.36 -13.62
CA ALA A 196 -20.85 -20.54 -14.93
C ALA A 196 -22.19 -21.29 -14.83
N GLU A 197 -22.22 -22.39 -14.08
CA GLU A 197 -23.46 -23.17 -13.82
C GLU A 197 -24.53 -22.31 -13.13
N LEU A 198 -24.17 -21.55 -12.09
CA LEU A 198 -25.09 -20.66 -11.38
C LEU A 198 -25.71 -19.61 -12.28
N LEU A 199 -24.92 -19.04 -13.19
CA LEU A 199 -25.33 -18.03 -14.15
C LEU A 199 -25.98 -18.62 -15.41
N GLY A 200 -26.02 -19.96 -15.56
CA GLY A 200 -26.56 -20.62 -16.75
C GLY A 200 -25.71 -20.42 -18.00
N ILE A 201 -24.38 -20.20 -17.85
CA ILE A 201 -23.46 -19.96 -18.94
C ILE A 201 -22.84 -21.29 -19.39
N GLU A 202 -23.01 -21.62 -20.65
CA GLU A 202 -22.34 -22.76 -21.28
C GLU A 202 -20.92 -22.39 -21.68
N ASP A 203 -19.93 -22.91 -20.93
CA ASP A 203 -18.52 -22.76 -21.22
C ASP A 203 -17.93 -24.13 -21.63
N PRO A 204 -17.63 -24.35 -22.92
CA PRO A 204 -17.08 -25.62 -23.40
C PRO A 204 -15.78 -26.02 -22.68
N SER A 205 -14.99 -25.06 -22.24
CA SER A 205 -13.74 -25.35 -21.48
C SER A 205 -13.99 -26.01 -20.14
N HIS A 206 -15.21 -25.94 -19.62
CA HIS A 206 -15.59 -26.57 -18.35
C HIS A 206 -16.12 -28.00 -18.53
N THR A 207 -16.82 -28.26 -19.61
CA THR A 207 -17.49 -29.54 -19.89
C THR A 207 -16.67 -30.52 -20.71
N ASP A 208 -15.80 -30.01 -21.59
CA ASP A 208 -14.90 -30.80 -22.43
C ASP A 208 -13.43 -30.55 -22.06
N SER A 209 -12.79 -31.54 -21.47
CA SER A 209 -11.37 -31.48 -21.08
C SER A 209 -10.40 -31.43 -22.27
N SER A 210 -10.88 -31.75 -23.47
CA SER A 210 -10.13 -31.67 -24.72
C SER A 210 -10.30 -30.33 -25.44
N PHE A 211 -11.25 -29.51 -24.99
CA PHE A 211 -11.48 -28.21 -25.58
C PHE A 211 -10.34 -27.26 -25.28
N VAL A 212 -9.71 -26.74 -26.29
CA VAL A 212 -8.71 -25.67 -26.23
C VAL A 212 -9.17 -24.58 -27.19
N PRO A 213 -9.48 -23.38 -26.71
CA PRO A 213 -9.88 -22.30 -27.60
C PRO A 213 -8.73 -21.94 -28.56
N ASP A 214 -9.03 -21.70 -29.81
CA ASP A 214 -8.06 -21.18 -30.80
C ASP A 214 -7.49 -19.82 -30.38
N ASP A 215 -8.35 -19.00 -29.76
CA ASP A 215 -7.97 -17.71 -29.16
C ASP A 215 -8.50 -17.66 -27.72
N ILE A 216 -7.58 -17.82 -26.77
CA ILE A 216 -7.89 -17.83 -25.33
C ILE A 216 -8.41 -16.45 -24.88
N ALA A 217 -7.86 -15.35 -25.40
CA ALA A 217 -8.28 -14.01 -25.01
C ALA A 217 -9.70 -13.72 -25.48
N ALA A 218 -10.03 -14.05 -26.73
CA ALA A 218 -11.38 -13.89 -27.26
C ALA A 218 -12.40 -14.77 -26.54
N HIS A 219 -12.03 -16.03 -26.22
CA HIS A 219 -12.90 -16.92 -25.45
C HIS A 219 -13.19 -16.39 -24.05
N THR A 220 -12.18 -16.03 -23.29
CA THR A 220 -12.35 -15.53 -21.91
C THR A 220 -13.13 -14.20 -21.89
N GLN A 221 -12.93 -13.35 -22.89
CA GLN A 221 -13.69 -12.11 -23.05
C GLN A 221 -15.17 -12.39 -23.35
N ALA A 222 -15.49 -13.39 -24.18
CA ALA A 222 -16.86 -13.79 -24.46
C ALA A 222 -17.56 -14.33 -23.19
N MET A 223 -16.88 -15.14 -22.41
CA MET A 223 -17.41 -15.66 -21.13
C MET A 223 -17.62 -14.55 -20.10
N HIS A 224 -16.70 -13.58 -20.03
CA HIS A 224 -16.85 -12.41 -19.18
C HIS A 224 -18.08 -11.56 -19.62
N ALA A 225 -18.25 -11.34 -20.90
CA ALA A 225 -19.41 -10.60 -21.43
C ALA A 225 -20.73 -11.32 -21.15
N ALA A 226 -20.77 -12.66 -21.26
CA ALA A 226 -21.93 -13.46 -20.89
C ALA A 226 -22.26 -13.32 -19.39
N ALA A 227 -21.27 -13.42 -18.51
CA ALA A 227 -21.45 -13.19 -17.07
C ALA A 227 -21.98 -11.78 -16.78
N GLN A 228 -21.40 -10.75 -17.43
CA GLN A 228 -21.86 -9.37 -17.28
C GLN A 228 -23.32 -9.21 -17.72
N SER A 229 -23.75 -9.89 -18.78
CA SER A 229 -25.13 -9.81 -19.27
C SER A 229 -26.12 -10.43 -18.27
N GLU A 230 -25.78 -11.57 -17.68
CA GLU A 230 -26.63 -12.22 -16.67
C GLU A 230 -26.69 -11.41 -15.37
N LEU A 231 -25.57 -10.88 -14.92
CA LEU A 231 -25.49 -10.11 -13.68
C LEU A 231 -26.27 -8.79 -13.72
N LEU A 232 -26.52 -8.22 -14.90
CA LEU A 232 -27.40 -7.05 -15.06
C LEU A 232 -28.88 -7.33 -14.77
N GLN A 233 -29.32 -8.60 -14.70
CA GLN A 233 -30.73 -8.94 -14.58
C GLN A 233 -31.28 -8.82 -13.17
N LYS A 234 -30.44 -8.75 -12.14
CA LYS A 234 -30.87 -8.63 -10.74
C LYS A 234 -30.08 -7.55 -10.00
N THR A 235 -30.61 -7.14 -8.86
CA THR A 235 -29.92 -6.19 -7.97
C THR A 235 -28.69 -6.85 -7.31
N THR A 236 -27.77 -6.02 -6.84
CA THR A 236 -26.59 -6.47 -6.08
C THR A 236 -27.00 -7.35 -4.91
N ALA A 237 -27.99 -6.90 -4.11
CA ALA A 237 -28.46 -7.65 -2.96
C ALA A 237 -29.02 -9.04 -3.32
N GLN A 238 -29.83 -9.13 -4.40
CA GLN A 238 -30.36 -10.41 -4.87
C GLN A 238 -29.25 -11.37 -5.34
N TRP A 239 -28.24 -10.86 -6.03
CA TRP A 239 -27.12 -11.68 -6.45
C TRP A 239 -26.28 -12.15 -5.27
N LEU A 240 -26.01 -11.30 -4.29
CA LEU A 240 -25.23 -11.67 -3.11
C LEU A 240 -25.93 -12.80 -2.32
N GLU A 241 -27.24 -12.77 -2.17
CA GLU A 241 -28.02 -13.85 -1.55
C GLU A 241 -27.86 -15.18 -2.32
N ILE A 242 -27.96 -15.14 -3.67
CA ILE A 242 -27.80 -16.32 -4.53
C ILE A 242 -26.36 -16.87 -4.47
N PHE A 243 -25.35 -16.01 -4.46
CA PHE A 243 -23.94 -16.42 -4.38
C PHE A 243 -23.59 -16.97 -3.00
N ASP A 244 -24.17 -16.41 -1.93
CA ASP A 244 -23.98 -16.87 -0.56
C ASP A 244 -24.59 -18.27 -0.35
N GLU A 245 -25.82 -18.50 -0.82
CA GLU A 245 -26.46 -19.81 -0.81
C GLU A 245 -25.66 -20.88 -1.58
N ALA A 246 -24.95 -20.48 -2.63
CA ALA A 246 -24.11 -21.36 -3.43
C ALA A 246 -22.68 -21.53 -2.87
N ASP A 247 -22.34 -20.90 -1.76
CA ASP A 247 -20.98 -20.85 -1.19
C ASP A 247 -19.94 -20.37 -2.21
N LEU A 248 -20.24 -19.25 -2.89
CA LEU A 248 -19.40 -18.64 -3.91
C LEU A 248 -18.93 -17.26 -3.49
N PRO A 249 -17.63 -16.92 -3.67
CA PRO A 249 -17.08 -15.66 -3.20
C PRO A 249 -17.57 -14.48 -4.05
N ALA A 250 -18.39 -13.66 -3.42
CA ALA A 250 -18.91 -12.41 -3.98
C ALA A 250 -19.00 -11.33 -2.90
N SER A 251 -18.94 -10.08 -3.29
CA SER A 251 -19.14 -8.93 -2.38
C SER A 251 -19.70 -7.72 -3.13
N PRO A 252 -20.34 -6.76 -2.43
CA PRO A 252 -20.62 -5.47 -3.04
C PRO A 252 -19.30 -4.72 -3.31
N VAL A 253 -19.32 -3.79 -4.26
CA VAL A 253 -18.24 -2.82 -4.46
C VAL A 253 -18.64 -1.52 -3.76
N ASN A 254 -18.00 -1.22 -2.65
CA ASN A 254 -18.31 -0.07 -1.83
C ASN A 254 -17.49 1.17 -2.21
N MET A 255 -18.06 2.34 -1.97
CA MET A 255 -17.31 3.58 -1.88
C MET A 255 -16.61 3.67 -0.51
N LYS A 256 -15.49 4.43 -0.42
CA LYS A 256 -14.73 4.57 0.84
C LYS A 256 -15.60 5.04 2.00
N ASP A 257 -16.52 5.97 1.75
CA ASP A 257 -17.40 6.53 2.79
C ASP A 257 -18.36 5.47 3.37
N GLN A 258 -18.77 4.49 2.58
CA GLN A 258 -19.62 3.38 3.05
C GLN A 258 -18.89 2.44 4.00
N VAL A 259 -17.57 2.32 3.89
CA VAL A 259 -16.76 1.45 4.77
C VAL A 259 -16.73 1.97 6.21
N LEU A 260 -16.98 3.26 6.44
CA LEU A 260 -17.08 3.84 7.78
C LEU A 260 -18.26 3.28 8.59
N ASP A 261 -19.32 2.83 7.91
CA ASP A 261 -20.52 2.25 8.53
C ASP A 261 -20.60 0.73 8.35
N ASP A 262 -19.54 0.11 7.83
CA ASP A 262 -19.50 -1.34 7.56
C ASP A 262 -19.54 -2.16 8.85
N GLU A 263 -20.60 -2.98 9.00
CA GLU A 263 -20.82 -3.80 10.20
C GLU A 263 -19.67 -4.79 10.45
N GLN A 264 -19.10 -5.38 9.38
CA GLN A 264 -18.01 -6.34 9.50
C GLN A 264 -16.72 -5.65 10.01
N ALA A 265 -16.43 -4.43 9.55
CA ALA A 265 -15.31 -3.66 10.02
C ALA A 265 -15.44 -3.30 11.51
N TRP A 266 -16.63 -2.89 11.95
CA TRP A 266 -16.92 -2.58 13.35
C TRP A 266 -16.95 -3.83 14.23
N ALA A 267 -17.58 -4.92 13.80
CA ALA A 267 -17.63 -6.18 14.55
C ALA A 267 -16.24 -6.78 14.79
N ASN A 268 -15.31 -6.54 13.88
CA ASN A 268 -13.93 -6.96 14.03
C ASN A 268 -13.04 -5.91 14.73
N GLU A 269 -13.59 -4.79 15.18
CA GLU A 269 -12.82 -3.69 15.81
C GLU A 269 -11.70 -3.16 14.90
N TYR A 270 -11.89 -3.18 13.58
CA TYR A 270 -10.94 -2.60 12.62
C TYR A 270 -11.03 -1.08 12.55
N LEU A 271 -12.14 -0.53 13.05
CA LEU A 271 -12.36 0.88 13.26
C LEU A 271 -12.54 1.15 14.76
N THR A 272 -12.08 2.31 15.23
CA THR A 272 -12.27 2.75 16.60
C THR A 272 -12.58 4.23 16.67
N ARG A 273 -13.32 4.64 17.70
CA ARG A 273 -13.62 6.05 17.98
C ARG A 273 -12.75 6.57 19.11
N LEU A 274 -12.27 7.77 18.93
CA LEU A 274 -11.47 8.50 19.93
C LEU A 274 -12.05 9.90 20.10
N GLU A 275 -11.92 10.45 21.31
CA GLU A 275 -12.23 11.85 21.57
C GLU A 275 -10.95 12.68 21.45
N HIS A 276 -10.96 13.60 20.49
CA HIS A 276 -9.89 14.58 20.32
C HIS A 276 -10.26 15.87 21.02
N GLU A 277 -9.32 16.46 21.73
CA GLU A 277 -9.55 17.61 22.64
C GLU A 277 -10.12 18.86 21.95
N THR A 278 -9.90 19.05 20.66
CA THR A 278 -10.32 20.26 19.93
C THR A 278 -11.36 20.02 18.84
N VAL A 279 -11.41 18.82 18.24
CA VAL A 279 -12.32 18.53 17.11
C VAL A 279 -13.41 17.52 17.46
N GLY A 280 -13.46 17.04 18.72
CA GLY A 280 -14.45 16.06 19.17
C GLY A 280 -14.17 14.65 18.68
N SER A 281 -15.22 13.88 18.42
CA SER A 281 -15.09 12.47 18.05
C SER A 281 -14.44 12.27 16.67
N ILE A 282 -13.46 11.40 16.61
CA ILE A 282 -12.79 10.98 15.37
C ILE A 282 -12.86 9.46 15.23
N THR A 283 -13.09 8.97 14.01
CA THR A 283 -12.98 7.54 13.70
C THR A 283 -11.64 7.28 13.02
N VAL A 284 -10.93 6.28 13.50
CA VAL A 284 -9.61 5.91 12.97
C VAL A 284 -9.54 4.40 12.73
N VAL A 285 -8.65 3.98 11.84
CA VAL A 285 -8.32 2.56 11.65
C VAL A 285 -7.57 2.07 12.88
N ALA A 286 -8.03 0.97 13.45
CA ALA A 286 -7.40 0.32 14.60
C ALA A 286 -6.10 -0.39 14.20
N PRO A 287 -5.27 -0.84 15.18
CA PRO A 287 -4.06 -1.59 14.88
C PRO A 287 -4.36 -2.81 14.01
N PRO A 288 -3.58 -3.03 12.93
CA PRO A 288 -3.91 -4.04 11.92
C PRO A 288 -3.64 -5.48 12.35
N VAL A 289 -2.99 -5.69 13.49
CA VAL A 289 -2.64 -7.02 14.01
C VAL A 289 -3.23 -7.20 15.40
N LYS A 290 -3.94 -8.31 15.61
CA LYS A 290 -4.46 -8.69 16.92
C LYS A 290 -3.55 -9.72 17.56
N PHE A 291 -2.97 -9.39 18.71
CA PHE A 291 -2.15 -10.30 19.52
C PHE A 291 -2.97 -10.88 20.66
N SER A 292 -2.95 -12.19 20.81
CA SER A 292 -3.72 -12.89 21.87
C SER A 292 -3.21 -12.62 23.27
N ALA A 293 -1.90 -12.42 23.45
CA ALA A 293 -1.27 -12.23 24.75
C ALA A 293 -0.90 -10.77 25.05
N THR A 294 -0.66 -9.96 24.00
CA THR A 294 -0.25 -8.56 24.12
C THR A 294 -1.11 -7.70 23.19
N PRO A 295 -2.42 -7.56 23.48
CA PRO A 295 -3.32 -6.86 22.59
C PRO A 295 -2.91 -5.39 22.40
N LEU A 296 -2.96 -4.93 21.17
CA LEU A 296 -2.76 -3.53 20.82
C LEU A 296 -4.07 -2.75 20.97
N ALA A 297 -3.97 -1.49 21.34
CA ALA A 297 -5.10 -0.58 21.38
C ALA A 297 -4.66 0.83 20.97
N VAL A 298 -5.54 1.56 20.33
CA VAL A 298 -5.37 3.02 20.18
C VAL A 298 -5.71 3.64 21.54
N ARG A 299 -4.73 4.29 22.17
CA ARG A 299 -4.85 4.75 23.57
C ARG A 299 -5.39 6.16 23.66
N TRP A 300 -5.05 7.03 22.72
CA TRP A 300 -5.41 8.44 22.70
C TRP A 300 -5.42 8.99 21.27
N ALA A 301 -6.15 10.07 21.08
CA ALA A 301 -6.16 10.82 19.83
C ALA A 301 -4.81 11.54 19.60
N PRO A 302 -4.49 11.92 18.37
CA PRO A 302 -3.29 12.71 18.06
C PRO A 302 -3.27 13.99 18.94
N PRO A 303 -2.13 14.35 19.53
CA PRO A 303 -2.04 15.57 20.32
C PRO A 303 -2.00 16.81 19.41
N THR A 304 -2.41 17.96 19.96
CA THR A 304 -2.15 19.24 19.31
C THR A 304 -0.64 19.54 19.24
N LEU A 305 -0.24 20.36 18.26
CA LEU A 305 1.16 20.66 18.02
C LEU A 305 1.82 21.29 19.25
N GLY A 306 2.92 20.66 19.71
CA GLY A 306 3.70 21.13 20.85
C GLY A 306 3.13 20.78 22.23
N LYS A 307 2.02 20.05 22.33
CA LYS A 307 1.37 19.71 23.60
C LYS A 307 2.31 19.06 24.62
N HIS A 308 3.18 18.17 24.17
CA HIS A 308 4.09 17.40 25.04
C HIS A 308 5.53 17.91 24.98
N THR A 309 5.79 19.09 24.42
CA THR A 309 7.15 19.61 24.24
C THR A 309 7.91 19.71 25.56
N ARG A 310 7.32 20.29 26.61
CA ARG A 310 7.97 20.43 27.90
C ARG A 310 8.26 19.09 28.56
N GLU A 311 7.30 18.19 28.54
CA GLU A 311 7.43 16.82 29.08
C GLU A 311 8.59 16.10 28.43
N ILE A 312 8.59 16.02 27.08
CA ILE A 312 9.62 15.33 26.32
C ILE A 312 11.02 15.90 26.56
N LEU A 313 11.15 17.23 26.65
CA LEU A 313 12.44 17.87 26.88
C LEU A 313 12.94 17.68 28.32
N ASN A 314 12.03 17.72 29.32
CA ASN A 314 12.36 17.39 30.70
C ASN A 314 12.82 15.93 30.83
N ASP A 315 12.12 14.98 30.21
CA ASP A 315 12.50 13.55 30.21
C ASP A 315 13.85 13.32 29.53
N ALA A 316 14.19 14.16 28.55
CA ALA A 316 15.51 14.17 27.90
C ALA A 316 16.61 14.79 28.78
N GLY A 317 16.27 15.27 29.98
CA GLY A 317 17.22 15.82 30.97
C GLY A 317 17.55 17.30 30.80
N LEU A 318 16.75 18.06 30.01
CA LEU A 318 16.90 19.51 29.94
C LEU A 318 16.28 20.18 31.15
N SER A 319 16.95 21.20 31.67
CA SER A 319 16.43 22.05 32.74
C SER A 319 15.30 22.95 32.23
N SER A 320 14.43 23.42 33.12
CA SER A 320 13.37 24.36 32.79
C SER A 320 13.89 25.63 32.11
N SER A 321 15.08 26.12 32.52
CA SER A 321 15.71 27.29 31.91
C SER A 321 16.14 27.04 30.46
N GLU A 322 16.68 25.86 30.15
CA GLU A 322 17.06 25.49 28.79
C GLU A 322 15.83 25.32 27.89
N ILE A 323 14.74 24.78 28.44
CA ILE A 323 13.48 24.64 27.71
C ILE A 323 12.91 26.00 27.37
N GLU A 324 12.87 26.96 28.32
CA GLU A 324 12.41 28.32 28.04
C GLU A 324 13.26 29.01 26.95
N GLN A 325 14.58 28.86 26.99
CA GLN A 325 15.47 29.39 25.95
C GLN A 325 15.17 28.82 24.57
N LEU A 326 14.85 27.54 24.48
CA LEU A 326 14.48 26.90 23.20
C LEU A 326 13.12 27.41 22.67
N ILE A 327 12.17 27.65 23.57
CA ILE A 327 10.86 28.24 23.22
C ILE A 327 11.01 29.68 22.77
N GLU A 328 11.76 30.52 23.53
CA GLU A 328 12.02 31.93 23.18
C GLU A 328 12.77 32.05 21.86
N ALA A 329 13.71 31.16 21.59
CA ALA A 329 14.44 31.09 20.31
C ALA A 329 13.61 30.60 19.14
N GLY A 330 12.36 30.14 19.35
CA GLY A 330 11.50 29.55 18.34
C GLY A 330 12.01 28.20 17.82
N ALA A 331 12.92 27.54 18.54
CA ALA A 331 13.46 26.23 18.17
C ALA A 331 12.45 25.10 18.45
N VAL A 332 11.55 25.30 19.41
CA VAL A 332 10.44 24.42 19.74
C VAL A 332 9.17 25.22 19.99
N ILE A 333 8.03 24.57 19.83
CA ILE A 333 6.70 25.16 20.11
C ILE A 333 6.20 24.61 21.43
N ASP A 334 5.74 25.48 22.33
CA ASP A 334 4.98 25.09 23.52
C ASP A 334 3.48 25.16 23.20
N GLY A 335 2.87 23.99 23.07
CA GLY A 335 1.43 23.84 22.86
C GLY A 335 0.65 23.50 24.13
N SER A 336 1.29 23.53 25.31
CA SER A 336 0.65 23.20 26.58
C SER A 336 -0.34 24.26 27.06
N ALA A 337 -0.11 25.53 26.67
CA ALA A 337 -1.05 26.62 26.87
C ALA A 337 -1.91 26.74 25.61
N GLY A 338 -3.08 26.12 25.58
CA GLY A 338 -3.94 26.09 24.39
C GLY A 338 -3.92 27.42 23.62
N ARG A 339 -3.87 27.36 22.30
CA ARG A 339 -4.08 28.56 21.49
C ARG A 339 -5.57 28.90 21.59
N ASP A 340 -5.87 30.02 22.24
CA ASP A 340 -7.18 30.65 22.23
C ASP A 340 -7.68 30.90 20.80
#